data_11188084db46a445ba6c7911b07d77f9
#
_entry.id   11188084db46a445ba6c7911b07d77f9
#
_cell.length_a   1.000
_cell.length_b   1.000
_cell.length_c   1.000
_cell.angle_alpha   90.00
_cell.angle_beta   90.00
_cell.angle_gamma   90.00
#
_symmetry.space_group_name_H-M   'P 1'
#
loop_
_entity.id
_entity.type
_entity.pdbx_description
1 polymer ?
#
loop_
_entity_poly.entity_id
_entity_poly.type
_entity_poly.pdbx_seq_one_letter_code
_entity_poly.pdbx_strand_id
1 'polypeptide(L)'
;MSTSSIPVMPRMTAQDYQAFDALFALSSRIGATPAGGLHRLTASEADKQMRDAFCTWLTQQGFQVHIDEIGNIFGLMSLREGAPWILCGSHLDSQPLGGRFDGAYGVTGAATTIASLVRQLRDSPQSAQRNLAVVNWTNEEGARFQPSLTGSSVFTGAMTLEQALACVDGDGISLQTALHDIGYCGTPLPALPLSAYLELHVEQGPHLEQQHKQIGVVTETWAALKWQVTFCGEQNHTGPALMHRRRDALLAAAHTIVAVRAEADHYGDILHTSVGRVETAPNSPNVVTSKATLFIEFRSADEALLKQLQESFSQKMQSIAQMTATDVSLDRAHYRPRQQLDADLSQLVLAQATALGLSAMP
;
A
#
# COMPACT_ATOMS: atom_id res chain seq x y z
N MET A 1 7.76 -6.72 -46.09
CA MET A 1 7.98 -6.85 -44.65
C MET A 1 8.64 -5.57 -44.18
N SER A 2 7.89 -4.63 -43.66
CA SER A 2 8.43 -3.36 -43.15
C SER A 2 9.06 -3.63 -41.78
N THR A 3 10.38 -3.55 -41.71
CA THR A 3 11.10 -3.50 -40.45
C THR A 3 10.76 -2.17 -39.78
N SER A 4 9.73 -2.15 -38.93
CA SER A 4 9.51 -1.01 -38.06
C SER A 4 10.74 -0.91 -37.17
N SER A 5 11.60 0.07 -37.44
CA SER A 5 12.68 0.46 -36.54
C SER A 5 12.06 0.74 -35.17
N ILE A 6 12.44 -0.02 -34.16
CA ILE A 6 12.11 0.31 -32.78
C ILE A 6 12.60 1.74 -32.55
N PRO A 7 11.72 2.68 -32.16
CA PRO A 7 12.14 4.06 -31.92
C PRO A 7 13.27 4.04 -30.88
N VAL A 8 14.29 4.86 -31.13
CA VAL A 8 15.39 5.03 -30.15
C VAL A 8 14.76 5.46 -28.83
N MET A 9 14.86 4.60 -27.83
CA MET A 9 14.31 4.86 -26.51
C MET A 9 14.98 6.10 -25.90
N PRO A 10 14.20 7.05 -25.39
CA PRO A 10 14.76 8.14 -24.61
C PRO A 10 15.55 7.57 -23.43
N ARG A 11 16.80 8.01 -23.27
CA ARG A 11 17.66 7.55 -22.17
C ARG A 11 17.76 8.64 -21.11
N MET A 12 17.70 8.25 -19.87
CA MET A 12 18.01 9.14 -18.75
C MET A 12 19.47 9.61 -18.86
N THR A 13 19.67 10.89 -18.63
CA THR A 13 21.00 11.51 -18.59
C THR A 13 21.59 11.44 -17.17
N ALA A 14 22.88 11.75 -17.03
CA ALA A 14 23.49 11.86 -15.70
C ALA A 14 22.78 12.91 -14.81
N GLN A 15 22.25 13.97 -15.39
CA GLN A 15 21.46 14.98 -14.67
C GLN A 15 20.12 14.42 -14.17
N ASP A 16 19.49 13.54 -14.93
CA ASP A 16 18.24 12.89 -14.51
C ASP A 16 18.46 11.94 -13.33
N TYR A 17 19.56 11.17 -13.35
CA TYR A 17 19.95 10.34 -12.20
C TYR A 17 20.26 11.18 -10.96
N GLN A 18 20.96 12.30 -11.11
CA GLN A 18 21.22 13.23 -10.01
C GLN A 18 19.91 13.82 -9.44
N ALA A 19 18.94 14.14 -10.31
CA ALA A 19 17.64 14.63 -9.89
C ALA A 19 16.85 13.56 -9.10
N PHE A 20 16.90 12.30 -9.56
CA PHE A 20 16.33 11.16 -8.84
C PHE A 20 17.00 11.00 -7.46
N ASP A 21 18.33 10.93 -7.41
CA ASP A 21 19.08 10.76 -6.16
C ASP A 21 18.78 11.87 -5.16
N ALA A 22 18.67 13.11 -5.62
CA ALA A 22 18.36 14.26 -4.78
C ALA A 22 16.94 14.20 -4.21
N LEU A 23 15.93 13.87 -5.04
CA LEU A 23 14.54 13.76 -4.61
C LEU A 23 14.34 12.55 -3.68
N PHE A 24 14.93 11.41 -4.00
CA PHE A 24 14.87 10.22 -3.16
C PHE A 24 15.61 10.41 -1.82
N ALA A 25 16.76 11.08 -1.82
CA ALA A 25 17.48 11.43 -0.60
C ALA A 25 16.67 12.43 0.26
N LEU A 26 15.94 13.37 -0.34
CA LEU A 26 15.04 14.28 0.36
C LEU A 26 13.90 13.49 1.02
N SER A 27 13.24 12.61 0.27
CA SER A 27 12.20 11.73 0.80
C SER A 27 12.70 10.86 1.95
N SER A 28 13.93 10.35 1.85
CA SER A 28 14.53 9.49 2.88
C SER A 28 14.90 10.23 4.17
N ARG A 29 14.96 11.57 4.17
CA ARG A 29 15.25 12.39 5.36
C ARG A 29 14.00 12.82 6.11
N ILE A 30 12.89 13.05 5.40
CA ILE A 30 11.63 13.54 6.00
C ILE A 30 10.92 12.37 6.67
N GLY A 31 10.81 12.41 7.98
CA GLY A 31 10.29 11.32 8.81
C GLY A 31 11.30 10.19 9.07
N ALA A 32 12.61 10.43 8.82
CA ALA A 32 13.66 9.44 9.08
C ALA A 32 13.72 9.02 10.55
N THR A 33 13.97 7.73 10.77
CA THR A 33 14.18 7.16 12.09
C THR A 33 15.68 6.95 12.36
N PRO A 34 16.12 6.87 13.62
CA PRO A 34 17.52 6.59 13.94
C PRO A 34 18.05 5.28 13.33
N ALA A 35 17.17 4.31 13.07
CA ALA A 35 17.51 3.03 12.46
C ALA A 35 17.59 3.07 10.91
N GLY A 36 17.38 4.24 10.30
CA GLY A 36 17.46 4.43 8.84
C GLY A 36 16.16 4.14 8.07
N GLY A 37 15.07 3.83 8.77
CA GLY A 37 13.73 3.71 8.20
C GLY A 37 12.96 5.03 8.21
N LEU A 38 11.65 4.95 7.94
CA LEU A 38 10.73 6.09 7.96
C LEU A 38 9.61 5.88 9.00
N HIS A 39 9.18 6.98 9.59
CA HIS A 39 7.94 7.08 10.34
C HIS A 39 7.14 8.27 9.80
N ARG A 40 6.39 8.04 8.72
CA ARG A 40 5.68 9.06 7.96
C ARG A 40 4.24 8.60 7.70
N LEU A 41 3.46 8.56 8.79
CA LEU A 41 2.06 8.16 8.72
C LEU A 41 1.24 9.17 7.94
N THR A 42 0.25 8.70 7.22
CA THR A 42 -0.69 9.54 6.46
C THR A 42 -1.20 10.71 7.28
N ALA A 43 -1.17 11.90 6.70
CA ALA A 43 -1.61 13.16 7.30
C ALA A 43 -0.95 13.47 8.65
N SER A 44 0.27 12.99 8.89
CA SER A 44 1.15 13.44 9.98
C SER A 44 1.94 14.68 9.53
N GLU A 45 2.62 15.33 10.49
CA GLU A 45 3.51 16.45 10.17
C GLU A 45 4.65 16.03 9.21
N ALA A 46 5.20 14.83 9.35
CA ALA A 46 6.21 14.31 8.43
C ALA A 46 5.63 14.09 7.01
N ASP A 47 4.39 13.58 6.90
CA ASP A 47 3.72 13.44 5.62
C ASP A 47 3.43 14.80 4.98
N LYS A 48 2.99 15.79 5.78
CA LYS A 48 2.83 17.17 5.31
C LYS A 48 4.11 17.72 4.70
N GLN A 49 5.22 17.62 5.43
CA GLN A 49 6.52 18.11 4.97
C GLN A 49 6.95 17.43 3.67
N MET A 50 6.72 16.13 3.52
CA MET A 50 7.04 15.40 2.29
C MET A 50 6.13 15.81 1.14
N ARG A 51 4.85 15.98 1.37
CA ARG A 51 3.87 16.47 0.39
C ARG A 51 4.22 17.86 -0.10
N ASP A 52 4.54 18.79 0.81
CA ASP A 52 4.97 20.16 0.48
C ASP A 52 6.26 20.15 -0.38
N ALA A 53 7.23 19.34 0.01
CA ALA A 53 8.48 19.19 -0.73
C ALA A 53 8.26 18.60 -2.14
N PHE A 54 7.40 17.59 -2.24
CA PHE A 54 7.05 16.95 -3.52
C PHE A 54 6.29 17.90 -4.45
N CYS A 55 5.27 18.61 -3.95
CA CYS A 55 4.54 19.62 -4.72
C CYS A 55 5.47 20.74 -5.22
N THR A 56 6.39 21.19 -4.37
CA THR A 56 7.41 22.19 -4.74
C THR A 56 8.30 21.66 -5.87
N TRP A 57 8.81 20.44 -5.72
CA TRP A 57 9.64 19.82 -6.76
C TRP A 57 8.88 19.67 -8.08
N LEU A 58 7.64 19.16 -8.05
CA LEU A 58 6.79 19.03 -9.23
C LEU A 58 6.62 20.36 -9.96
N THR A 59 6.29 21.43 -9.22
CA THR A 59 6.13 22.78 -9.77
C THR A 59 7.41 23.28 -10.42
N GLN A 60 8.57 23.07 -9.78
CA GLN A 60 9.89 23.44 -10.33
C GLN A 60 10.23 22.67 -11.61
N GLN A 61 9.74 21.45 -11.78
CA GLN A 61 9.90 20.67 -13.01
C GLN A 61 8.87 21.01 -14.11
N GLY A 62 7.93 21.91 -13.81
CA GLY A 62 6.91 22.38 -14.75
C GLY A 62 5.64 21.53 -14.81
N PHE A 63 5.40 20.66 -13.82
CA PHE A 63 4.12 19.98 -13.68
C PHE A 63 3.04 20.95 -13.20
N GLN A 64 1.84 20.79 -13.71
CA GLN A 64 0.64 21.33 -13.07
C GLN A 64 0.26 20.42 -11.91
N VAL A 65 0.38 20.93 -10.68
CA VAL A 65 0.03 20.17 -9.47
C VAL A 65 -1.46 20.29 -9.21
N HIS A 66 -2.11 19.15 -8.96
CA HIS A 66 -3.49 19.07 -8.52
C HIS A 66 -3.57 18.15 -7.29
N ILE A 67 -4.29 18.60 -6.27
CA ILE A 67 -4.61 17.81 -5.09
C ILE A 67 -6.11 17.53 -5.14
N ASP A 68 -6.49 16.25 -5.08
CA ASP A 68 -7.89 15.87 -5.10
C ASP A 68 -8.53 15.90 -3.69
N GLU A 69 -9.82 15.62 -3.61
CA GLU A 69 -10.62 15.73 -2.39
C GLU A 69 -10.19 14.76 -1.29
N ILE A 70 -9.55 13.62 -1.64
CA ILE A 70 -8.99 12.64 -0.68
C ILE A 70 -7.50 12.89 -0.42
N GLY A 71 -6.94 13.97 -0.97
CA GLY A 71 -5.55 14.36 -0.77
C GLY A 71 -4.54 13.64 -1.65
N ASN A 72 -4.94 12.89 -2.69
CA ASN A 72 -3.99 12.41 -3.68
C ASN A 72 -3.33 13.59 -4.38
N ILE A 73 -2.02 13.50 -4.63
CA ILE A 73 -1.27 14.55 -5.33
C ILE A 73 -0.99 14.08 -6.74
N PHE A 74 -1.46 14.84 -7.72
CA PHE A 74 -1.19 14.61 -9.14
C PHE A 74 -0.26 15.67 -9.68
N GLY A 75 0.81 15.26 -10.35
CA GLY A 75 1.64 16.11 -11.20
C GLY A 75 1.28 15.85 -12.67
N LEU A 76 0.70 16.82 -13.35
CA LEU A 76 0.14 16.69 -14.69
C LEU A 76 1.05 17.35 -15.73
N MET A 77 1.36 16.63 -16.82
CA MET A 77 2.06 17.10 -18.01
C MET A 77 1.17 16.92 -19.25
N SER A 78 0.41 17.95 -19.60
CA SER A 78 -0.40 17.96 -20.83
C SER A 78 0.50 18.22 -22.03
N LEU A 79 0.71 17.19 -22.85
CA LEU A 79 1.56 17.25 -24.04
C LEU A 79 0.76 17.37 -25.33
N ARG A 80 -0.48 16.89 -25.31
CA ARG A 80 -1.39 16.90 -26.45
C ARG A 80 -2.82 17.03 -25.99
N GLU A 81 -3.51 18.04 -26.48
CA GLU A 81 -4.94 18.25 -26.19
C GLU A 81 -5.78 17.04 -26.58
N GLY A 82 -6.69 16.62 -25.70
CA GLY A 82 -7.61 15.50 -25.89
C GLY A 82 -6.95 14.10 -25.90
N ALA A 83 -5.62 14.00 -25.76
CA ALA A 83 -4.98 12.70 -25.69
C ALA A 83 -5.23 12.02 -24.33
N PRO A 84 -5.33 10.68 -24.29
CA PRO A 84 -5.42 9.96 -23.02
C PRO A 84 -4.11 10.02 -22.23
N TRP A 85 -4.19 9.70 -20.95
CA TRP A 85 -3.09 9.82 -20.00
C TRP A 85 -2.43 8.48 -19.70
N ILE A 86 -1.13 8.49 -19.50
CA ILE A 86 -0.40 7.46 -18.79
C ILE A 86 -0.13 8.02 -17.39
N LEU A 87 -0.63 7.30 -16.37
CA LEU A 87 -0.42 7.62 -14.97
C LEU A 87 0.65 6.70 -14.41
N CYS A 88 1.64 7.26 -13.74
CA CYS A 88 2.66 6.51 -13.02
C CYS A 88 2.73 7.01 -11.58
N GLY A 89 3.13 6.16 -10.64
CA GLY A 89 3.30 6.62 -9.27
C GLY A 89 3.25 5.49 -8.26
N SER A 90 3.11 5.84 -7.02
CA SER A 90 2.96 4.99 -5.85
C SER A 90 2.49 5.86 -4.67
N HIS A 91 3.04 5.66 -3.47
CA HIS A 91 2.71 6.42 -2.26
C HIS A 91 3.95 7.00 -1.57
N LEU A 92 3.73 7.97 -0.69
CA LEU A 92 4.78 8.59 0.13
C LEU A 92 4.56 8.39 1.63
N ASP A 93 3.38 7.94 2.08
CA ASP A 93 3.19 7.49 3.46
C ASP A 93 3.93 6.19 3.73
N SER A 94 4.19 5.86 4.97
CA SER A 94 4.94 4.67 5.39
C SER A 94 4.28 3.94 6.54
N GLN A 95 4.60 2.66 6.70
CA GLN A 95 4.39 1.95 7.96
C GLN A 95 5.19 2.62 9.10
N PRO A 96 4.77 2.45 10.38
CA PRO A 96 5.61 2.82 11.51
C PRO A 96 6.97 2.12 11.42
N LEU A 97 8.06 2.89 11.43
CA LEU A 97 9.43 2.38 11.29
C LEU A 97 9.67 1.58 10.00
N GLY A 98 8.91 1.90 8.93
CA GLY A 98 8.98 1.22 7.64
C GLY A 98 10.25 1.49 6.84
N GLY A 99 10.42 0.77 5.73
CA GLY A 99 11.54 0.95 4.82
C GLY A 99 11.43 2.26 4.02
N ARG A 100 12.57 2.91 3.75
CA ARG A 100 12.60 4.19 3.00
C ARG A 100 12.36 4.04 1.50
N PHE A 101 12.41 2.82 0.98
CA PHE A 101 12.22 2.55 -0.44
C PHE A 101 10.75 2.31 -0.80
N ASP A 102 9.96 1.87 0.18
CA ASP A 102 8.56 1.53 0.01
C ASP A 102 7.75 2.72 -0.47
N GLY A 103 7.03 2.56 -1.58
CA GLY A 103 6.28 3.60 -2.27
C GLY A 103 7.12 4.78 -2.78
N ALA A 104 7.96 5.35 -1.94
CA ALA A 104 8.77 6.53 -2.26
C ALA A 104 9.70 6.31 -3.47
N TYR A 105 10.22 5.11 -3.66
CA TYR A 105 11.03 4.76 -4.84
C TYR A 105 10.20 4.87 -6.13
N GLY A 106 8.96 4.38 -6.10
CA GLY A 106 8.03 4.46 -7.23
C GLY A 106 7.61 5.88 -7.58
N VAL A 107 7.23 6.69 -6.58
CA VAL A 107 6.83 8.08 -6.79
C VAL A 107 7.98 8.92 -7.35
N THR A 108 9.16 8.82 -6.74
CA THR A 108 10.34 9.59 -7.17
C THR A 108 10.84 9.14 -8.54
N GLY A 109 10.84 7.82 -8.80
CA GLY A 109 11.19 7.26 -10.11
C GLY A 109 10.24 7.71 -11.22
N ALA A 110 8.93 7.64 -10.97
CA ALA A 110 7.92 8.12 -11.91
C ALA A 110 8.06 9.62 -12.20
N ALA A 111 8.16 10.45 -11.16
CA ALA A 111 8.25 11.90 -11.30
C ALA A 111 9.50 12.32 -12.11
N THR A 112 10.66 11.78 -11.78
CA THR A 112 11.91 12.11 -12.47
C THR A 112 11.96 11.59 -13.90
N THR A 113 11.41 10.40 -14.15
CA THR A 113 11.30 9.82 -15.50
C THR A 113 10.39 10.67 -16.37
N ILE A 114 9.19 11.06 -15.89
CA ILE A 114 8.28 11.92 -16.64
C ILE A 114 8.91 13.27 -16.94
N ALA A 115 9.57 13.91 -15.96
CA ALA A 115 10.26 15.17 -16.16
C ALA A 115 11.36 15.07 -17.24
N SER A 116 12.12 13.97 -17.26
CA SER A 116 13.13 13.69 -18.28
C SER A 116 12.51 13.51 -19.67
N LEU A 117 11.45 12.67 -19.77
CA LEU A 117 10.75 12.42 -21.04
C LEU A 117 10.18 13.71 -21.63
N VAL A 118 9.53 14.55 -20.81
CA VAL A 118 8.95 15.82 -21.25
C VAL A 118 10.05 16.77 -21.79
N ARG A 119 11.20 16.83 -21.14
CA ARG A 119 12.34 17.63 -21.67
C ARG A 119 12.79 17.14 -23.04
N GLN A 120 12.92 15.83 -23.22
CA GLN A 120 13.33 15.23 -24.48
C GLN A 120 12.29 15.41 -25.61
N LEU A 121 10.99 15.42 -25.25
CA LEU A 121 9.89 15.65 -26.19
C LEU A 121 9.74 17.11 -26.61
N ARG A 122 10.38 18.07 -25.92
CA ARG A 122 10.31 19.51 -26.29
C ARG A 122 10.80 19.80 -27.71
N ASP A 123 11.78 19.03 -28.18
CA ASP A 123 12.33 19.17 -29.53
C ASP A 123 11.48 18.50 -30.62
N SER A 124 10.51 17.67 -30.22
CA SER A 124 9.61 16.94 -31.11
C SER A 124 8.22 16.75 -30.48
N PRO A 125 7.49 17.82 -30.13
CA PRO A 125 6.24 17.73 -29.37
C PRO A 125 5.13 16.95 -30.12
N GLN A 126 5.16 16.95 -31.47
CA GLN A 126 4.23 16.18 -32.30
C GLN A 126 4.40 14.65 -32.16
N SER A 127 5.50 14.18 -31.60
CA SER A 127 5.72 12.75 -31.32
C SER A 127 4.97 12.25 -30.08
N ALA A 128 4.54 13.16 -29.19
CA ALA A 128 3.77 12.81 -28.02
C ALA A 128 2.37 12.29 -28.41
N GLN A 129 2.09 11.06 -28.06
CA GLN A 129 0.78 10.42 -28.34
C GLN A 129 -0.12 10.37 -27.09
N ARG A 130 0.43 10.66 -25.92
CA ARG A 130 -0.22 10.57 -24.61
C ARG A 130 0.19 11.76 -23.74
N ASN A 131 -0.68 12.12 -22.83
CA ASN A 131 -0.34 12.98 -21.70
C ASN A 131 0.28 12.13 -20.58
N LEU A 132 1.10 12.73 -19.74
CA LEU A 132 1.80 12.02 -18.68
C LEU A 132 1.43 12.61 -17.31
N ALA A 133 1.23 11.75 -16.33
CA ALA A 133 0.95 12.17 -14.97
C ALA A 133 1.70 11.30 -13.96
N VAL A 134 2.14 11.91 -12.87
CA VAL A 134 2.60 11.21 -11.68
C VAL A 134 1.57 11.37 -10.57
N VAL A 135 1.41 10.33 -9.74
CA VAL A 135 0.53 10.36 -8.57
C VAL A 135 1.27 9.92 -7.31
N ASN A 136 0.92 10.56 -6.20
CA ASN A 136 1.15 10.08 -4.84
C ASN A 136 -0.21 9.74 -4.22
N TRP A 137 -0.47 8.45 -3.98
CA TRP A 137 -1.70 7.96 -3.37
C TRP A 137 -1.73 8.26 -1.87
N THR A 138 -2.86 8.72 -1.38
CA THR A 138 -3.09 8.99 0.05
C THR A 138 -3.47 7.71 0.78
N ASN A 139 -2.86 7.48 1.94
CA ASN A 139 -3.15 6.37 2.84
C ASN A 139 -3.13 5.01 2.14
N GLU A 140 -2.06 4.77 1.37
CA GLU A 140 -1.85 3.48 0.72
C GLU A 140 -1.61 2.40 1.76
N GLU A 141 -0.74 2.66 2.73
CA GLU A 141 -0.31 1.75 3.76
C GLU A 141 -1.41 1.38 4.78
N GLY A 142 -2.38 2.26 5.00
CA GLY A 142 -3.41 2.04 6.00
C GLY A 142 -2.88 1.98 7.44
N ALA A 143 -1.68 2.50 7.69
CA ALA A 143 -1.05 2.40 9.01
C ALA A 143 -1.76 3.26 10.06
N ARG A 144 -2.23 4.45 9.68
CA ARG A 144 -2.99 5.34 10.54
C ARG A 144 -4.50 5.18 10.38
N PHE A 145 -4.99 5.11 9.15
CA PHE A 145 -6.43 4.99 8.84
C PHE A 145 -6.70 3.67 8.11
N GLN A 146 -7.64 2.88 8.59
CA GLN A 146 -8.06 1.64 7.93
C GLN A 146 -9.32 1.87 7.09
N PRO A 147 -9.41 1.25 5.90
CA PRO A 147 -8.48 0.29 5.31
C PRO A 147 -7.28 0.95 4.61
N SER A 148 -6.29 0.12 4.19
CA SER A 148 -5.22 0.52 3.25
C SER A 148 -5.77 0.84 1.86
N LEU A 149 -4.94 1.41 0.97
CA LEU A 149 -5.28 1.73 -0.43
C LEU A 149 -6.41 2.78 -0.57
N THR A 150 -6.60 3.64 0.43
CA THR A 150 -7.76 4.54 0.49
C THR A 150 -7.80 5.50 -0.70
N GLY A 151 -6.70 6.18 -0.99
CA GLY A 151 -6.63 7.17 -2.06
C GLY A 151 -6.89 6.59 -3.45
N SER A 152 -6.25 5.47 -3.78
CA SER A 152 -6.46 4.78 -5.05
C SER A 152 -7.84 4.15 -5.16
N SER A 153 -8.42 3.68 -4.04
CA SER A 153 -9.79 3.14 -4.01
C SER A 153 -10.84 4.20 -4.30
N VAL A 154 -10.66 5.42 -3.79
CA VAL A 154 -11.55 6.54 -4.14
C VAL A 154 -11.39 6.91 -5.61
N PHE A 155 -10.16 7.02 -6.10
CA PHE A 155 -9.89 7.35 -7.51
C PHE A 155 -10.52 6.34 -8.49
N THR A 156 -10.49 5.04 -8.16
CA THR A 156 -11.06 3.97 -9.00
C THR A 156 -12.55 3.73 -8.77
N GLY A 157 -13.17 4.40 -7.79
CA GLY A 157 -14.57 4.19 -7.42
C GLY A 157 -14.85 2.92 -6.61
N ALA A 158 -13.79 2.22 -6.14
CA ALA A 158 -13.93 1.06 -5.27
C ALA A 158 -14.37 1.42 -3.85
N MET A 159 -14.18 2.69 -3.45
CA MET A 159 -14.63 3.28 -2.19
C MET A 159 -15.21 4.66 -2.47
N THR A 160 -16.29 5.04 -1.77
CA THR A 160 -16.80 6.41 -1.88
C THR A 160 -15.90 7.39 -1.11
N LEU A 161 -15.84 8.65 -1.57
CA LEU A 161 -15.11 9.70 -0.88
C LEU A 161 -15.59 9.87 0.57
N GLU A 162 -16.91 9.82 0.80
CA GLU A 162 -17.52 9.94 2.12
C GLU A 162 -17.03 8.83 3.06
N GLN A 163 -17.04 7.56 2.59
CA GLN A 163 -16.54 6.43 3.36
C GLN A 163 -15.06 6.57 3.72
N ALA A 164 -14.25 7.03 2.75
CA ALA A 164 -12.82 7.23 2.95
C ALA A 164 -12.53 8.33 3.97
N LEU A 165 -13.16 9.49 3.83
CA LEU A 165 -12.99 10.64 4.73
C LEU A 165 -13.48 10.38 6.15
N ALA A 166 -14.45 9.48 6.34
CA ALA A 166 -14.98 9.05 7.63
C ALA A 166 -14.10 8.03 8.37
N CYS A 167 -13.04 7.49 7.75
CA CYS A 167 -12.10 6.60 8.44
C CYS A 167 -11.43 7.32 9.60
N VAL A 168 -11.34 6.66 10.76
CA VAL A 168 -10.76 7.24 11.99
C VAL A 168 -9.49 6.49 12.38
N ASP A 169 -8.56 7.22 12.98
CA ASP A 169 -7.34 6.66 13.57
C ASP A 169 -7.58 6.16 15.02
N GLY A 170 -6.51 5.71 15.69
CA GLY A 170 -6.56 5.21 17.06
C GLY A 170 -6.98 6.24 18.12
N ASP A 171 -6.85 7.54 17.81
CA ASP A 171 -7.22 8.66 18.68
C ASP A 171 -8.63 9.20 18.36
N GLY A 172 -9.33 8.60 17.38
CA GLY A 172 -10.67 9.01 16.95
C GLY A 172 -10.68 10.21 15.99
N ILE A 173 -9.53 10.60 15.43
CA ILE A 173 -9.42 11.68 14.45
C ILE A 173 -9.79 11.10 13.07
N SER A 174 -10.71 11.78 12.35
CA SER A 174 -11.07 11.36 10.99
C SER A 174 -9.98 11.72 9.98
N LEU A 175 -9.90 10.95 8.87
CA LEU A 175 -9.01 11.28 7.76
C LEU A 175 -9.34 12.66 7.19
N GLN A 176 -10.62 13.04 7.14
CA GLN A 176 -11.04 14.39 6.73
C GLN A 176 -10.42 15.48 7.61
N THR A 177 -10.52 15.33 8.93
CA THR A 177 -9.94 16.28 9.88
C THR A 177 -8.43 16.34 9.71
N ALA A 178 -7.76 15.20 9.65
CA ALA A 178 -6.31 15.13 9.52
C ALA A 178 -5.79 15.75 8.22
N LEU A 179 -6.47 15.51 7.07
CA LEU A 179 -6.12 16.14 5.79
C LEU A 179 -6.37 17.64 5.79
N HIS A 180 -7.46 18.09 6.43
CA HIS A 180 -7.76 19.51 6.60
C HIS A 180 -6.66 20.21 7.42
N ASP A 181 -6.25 19.62 8.54
CA ASP A 181 -5.26 20.19 9.45
C ASP A 181 -3.88 20.37 8.79
N ILE A 182 -3.51 19.46 7.88
CA ILE A 182 -2.27 19.59 7.11
C ILE A 182 -2.44 20.40 5.81
N GLY A 183 -3.67 20.84 5.46
CA GLY A 183 -3.95 21.64 4.27
C GLY A 183 -4.00 20.85 2.95
N TYR A 184 -4.36 19.58 3.00
CA TYR A 184 -4.40 18.68 1.84
C TYR A 184 -5.79 18.14 1.50
N CYS A 185 -6.87 18.80 1.94
CA CYS A 185 -8.20 18.65 1.36
C CYS A 185 -8.27 19.48 0.08
N GLY A 186 -8.17 18.82 -1.07
CA GLY A 186 -8.15 19.50 -2.36
C GLY A 186 -9.53 19.67 -3.00
N THR A 187 -9.57 19.62 -4.32
CA THR A 187 -10.75 19.84 -5.15
C THR A 187 -10.97 18.66 -6.12
N PRO A 188 -12.19 18.49 -6.65
CA PRO A 188 -12.46 17.40 -7.60
C PRO A 188 -11.43 17.36 -8.72
N LEU A 189 -10.87 16.17 -8.96
CA LEU A 189 -9.90 15.96 -10.03
C LEU A 189 -10.60 16.11 -11.39
N PRO A 190 -10.05 16.89 -12.34
CA PRO A 190 -10.52 16.90 -13.71
C PRO A 190 -10.48 15.50 -14.33
N ALA A 191 -11.38 15.21 -15.26
CA ALA A 191 -11.41 13.91 -15.92
C ALA A 191 -10.07 13.58 -16.58
N LEU A 192 -9.46 12.48 -16.17
CA LEU A 192 -8.21 11.95 -16.72
C LEU A 192 -8.52 10.61 -17.40
N PRO A 193 -8.84 10.58 -18.69
CA PRO A 193 -9.04 9.32 -19.41
C PRO A 193 -7.72 8.57 -19.48
N LEU A 194 -7.56 7.56 -18.62
CA LEU A 194 -6.33 6.77 -18.56
C LEU A 194 -6.26 5.77 -19.70
N SER A 195 -5.07 5.65 -20.31
CA SER A 195 -4.72 4.55 -21.22
C SER A 195 -3.89 3.47 -20.52
N ALA A 196 -3.15 3.83 -19.50
CA ALA A 196 -2.34 2.90 -18.70
C ALA A 196 -2.04 3.48 -17.31
N TYR A 197 -1.82 2.60 -16.34
CA TYR A 197 -1.17 2.87 -15.07
C TYR A 197 0.06 1.97 -14.92
N LEU A 198 1.17 2.57 -14.50
CA LEU A 198 2.42 1.86 -14.27
C LEU A 198 2.98 2.25 -12.89
N GLU A 199 3.41 1.26 -12.15
CA GLU A 199 4.03 1.46 -10.84
C GLU A 199 5.36 0.73 -10.76
N LEU A 200 6.42 1.46 -10.42
CA LEU A 200 7.69 0.90 -9.99
C LEU A 200 7.65 0.70 -8.49
N HIS A 201 7.93 -0.51 -8.03
CA HIS A 201 7.92 -0.83 -6.61
C HIS A 201 9.13 -1.68 -6.21
N VAL A 202 9.58 -1.56 -4.97
CA VAL A 202 10.57 -2.48 -4.39
C VAL A 202 9.90 -3.83 -4.14
N GLU A 203 10.61 -4.94 -4.37
CA GLU A 203 10.03 -6.28 -4.24
C GLU A 203 9.52 -6.60 -2.84
N GLN A 204 10.18 -6.13 -1.80
CA GLN A 204 9.91 -6.43 -0.38
C GLN A 204 10.02 -7.94 -0.06
N GLY A 205 10.72 -8.68 -0.89
CA GLY A 205 10.93 -10.11 -0.78
C GLY A 205 12.30 -10.52 -1.33
N PRO A 206 12.69 -11.80 -1.22
CA PRO A 206 14.01 -12.28 -1.61
C PRO A 206 14.03 -12.89 -3.03
N HIS A 207 12.92 -12.89 -3.78
CA HIS A 207 12.78 -13.75 -4.96
C HIS A 207 13.67 -13.29 -6.11
N LEU A 208 13.70 -11.97 -6.40
CA LEU A 208 14.59 -11.42 -7.42
C LEU A 208 16.07 -11.67 -7.10
N GLU A 209 16.46 -11.48 -5.84
CA GLU A 209 17.82 -11.74 -5.38
C GLU A 209 18.19 -13.22 -5.56
N GLN A 210 17.32 -14.15 -5.10
CA GLN A 210 17.52 -15.58 -5.22
C GLN A 210 17.61 -16.04 -6.68
N GLN A 211 16.88 -15.42 -7.58
CA GLN A 211 16.86 -15.71 -9.02
C GLN A 211 17.90 -14.89 -9.81
N HIS A 212 18.71 -14.06 -9.14
CA HIS A 212 19.68 -13.15 -9.77
C HIS A 212 19.03 -12.28 -10.87
N LYS A 213 17.82 -11.75 -10.58
CA LYS A 213 17.06 -10.87 -11.46
C LYS A 213 17.07 -9.44 -10.94
N GLN A 214 17.07 -8.49 -11.89
CA GLN A 214 17.04 -7.07 -11.60
C GLN A 214 15.61 -6.53 -11.64
N ILE A 215 14.76 -7.12 -12.51
CA ILE A 215 13.37 -6.68 -12.72
C ILE A 215 12.43 -7.87 -12.61
N GLY A 216 11.41 -7.72 -11.76
CA GLY A 216 10.22 -8.57 -11.73
C GLY A 216 9.05 -7.84 -12.38
N VAL A 217 8.43 -8.45 -13.38
CA VAL A 217 7.23 -7.92 -14.01
C VAL A 217 6.03 -8.59 -13.38
N VAL A 218 5.35 -7.88 -12.48
CA VAL A 218 4.17 -8.43 -11.78
C VAL A 218 3.07 -8.70 -12.79
N THR A 219 2.61 -9.93 -12.86
CA THR A 219 1.53 -10.37 -13.75
C THR A 219 0.20 -10.52 -13.02
N GLU A 220 0.25 -10.69 -11.71
CA GLU A 220 -0.93 -10.84 -10.87
C GLU A 220 -0.68 -10.46 -9.42
N THR A 221 -1.75 -10.15 -8.70
CA THR A 221 -1.70 -9.98 -7.25
C THR A 221 -2.42 -11.14 -6.57
N TRP A 222 -1.90 -11.60 -5.43
CA TRP A 222 -2.57 -12.63 -4.65
C TRP A 222 -3.88 -12.12 -4.03
N ALA A 223 -4.82 -13.02 -3.88
CA ALA A 223 -6.01 -12.75 -3.10
C ALA A 223 -5.66 -12.59 -1.61
N ALA A 224 -6.44 -11.79 -0.91
CA ALA A 224 -6.26 -11.55 0.52
C ALA A 224 -7.60 -11.62 1.26
N LEU A 225 -7.59 -12.29 2.41
CA LEU A 225 -8.68 -12.32 3.37
C LEU A 225 -8.21 -11.62 4.65
N LYS A 226 -8.82 -10.48 4.98
CA LYS A 226 -8.48 -9.68 6.16
C LYS A 226 -9.63 -9.71 7.13
N TRP A 227 -9.34 -10.05 8.38
CA TRP A 227 -10.33 -10.14 9.44
C TRP A 227 -9.95 -9.28 10.64
N GLN A 228 -10.94 -8.65 11.22
CA GLN A 228 -10.90 -8.11 12.58
C GLN A 228 -11.76 -9.00 13.46
N VAL A 229 -11.14 -9.64 14.43
CA VAL A 229 -11.77 -10.61 15.34
C VAL A 229 -11.63 -10.12 16.76
N THR A 230 -12.73 -10.09 17.50
CA THR A 230 -12.74 -9.72 18.91
C THR A 230 -13.17 -10.89 19.78
N PHE A 231 -12.35 -11.18 20.80
CA PHE A 231 -12.71 -12.06 21.91
C PHE A 231 -13.14 -11.21 23.10
N CYS A 232 -14.28 -11.59 23.71
CA CYS A 232 -14.81 -10.97 24.92
C CYS A 232 -14.83 -11.99 26.06
N GLY A 233 -14.19 -11.65 27.16
CA GLY A 233 -14.13 -12.41 28.37
C GLY A 233 -14.62 -11.60 29.58
N GLU A 234 -13.98 -11.81 30.74
CA GLU A 234 -14.35 -11.13 31.96
C GLU A 234 -13.09 -10.59 32.68
N GLN A 235 -13.16 -9.31 33.04
CA GLN A 235 -12.10 -8.68 33.82
C GLN A 235 -12.11 -9.22 35.25
N ASN A 236 -10.94 -9.62 35.74
CA ASN A 236 -10.78 -10.13 37.10
C ASN A 236 -9.39 -9.84 37.62
N HIS A 237 -9.19 -9.84 38.94
CA HIS A 237 -7.85 -9.71 39.53
C HIS A 237 -7.04 -10.99 39.32
N THR A 238 -5.80 -10.90 38.82
CA THR A 238 -4.97 -12.06 38.44
C THR A 238 -4.60 -12.98 39.62
N GLY A 239 -4.51 -12.47 40.84
CA GLY A 239 -4.17 -13.26 42.02
C GLY A 239 -5.30 -14.16 42.52
N PRO A 240 -6.43 -13.63 42.99
CA PRO A 240 -7.51 -14.43 43.62
C PRO A 240 -8.45 -15.09 42.60
N ALA A 241 -8.46 -14.67 41.33
CA ALA A 241 -9.33 -15.28 40.34
C ALA A 241 -8.94 -16.74 40.06
N LEU A 242 -9.82 -17.68 40.38
CA LEU A 242 -9.58 -19.10 40.20
C LEU A 242 -9.39 -19.42 38.70
N MET A 243 -8.37 -20.22 38.35
CA MET A 243 -8.01 -20.52 36.96
C MET A 243 -9.20 -21.11 36.17
N HIS A 244 -9.96 -22.02 36.73
CA HIS A 244 -11.08 -22.68 36.06
C HIS A 244 -12.33 -21.78 35.85
N ARG A 245 -12.34 -20.58 36.46
CA ARG A 245 -13.43 -19.60 36.29
C ARG A 245 -13.01 -18.41 35.40
N ARG A 246 -11.76 -18.37 34.94
CA ARG A 246 -11.29 -17.26 34.10
C ARG A 246 -11.93 -17.34 32.72
N ARG A 247 -12.35 -16.18 32.24
CA ARG A 247 -12.78 -15.92 30.86
C ARG A 247 -11.76 -14.96 30.27
N ASP A 248 -10.63 -15.51 29.86
CA ASP A 248 -9.43 -14.72 29.50
C ASP A 248 -9.37 -14.50 27.98
N ALA A 249 -9.72 -13.29 27.53
CA ALA A 249 -9.72 -12.91 26.13
C ALA A 249 -8.31 -12.88 25.52
N LEU A 250 -7.26 -12.57 26.31
CA LEU A 250 -5.88 -12.59 25.82
C LEU A 250 -5.37 -14.01 25.60
N LEU A 251 -5.78 -14.97 26.43
CA LEU A 251 -5.50 -16.38 26.20
C LEU A 251 -6.14 -16.87 24.90
N ALA A 252 -7.40 -16.48 24.64
CA ALA A 252 -8.07 -16.80 23.37
C ALA A 252 -7.33 -16.19 22.17
N ALA A 253 -6.90 -14.94 22.27
CA ALA A 253 -6.09 -14.28 21.26
C ALA A 253 -4.77 -15.02 21.01
N ALA A 254 -4.08 -15.45 22.06
CA ALA A 254 -2.81 -16.18 21.94
C ALA A 254 -3.00 -17.52 21.19
N HIS A 255 -4.02 -18.29 21.53
CA HIS A 255 -4.36 -19.53 20.81
C HIS A 255 -4.69 -19.25 19.33
N THR A 256 -5.39 -18.16 19.05
CA THR A 256 -5.72 -17.75 17.66
C THR A 256 -4.47 -17.38 16.88
N ILE A 257 -3.52 -16.63 17.45
CA ILE A 257 -2.24 -16.27 16.82
C ILE A 257 -1.46 -17.54 16.43
N VAL A 258 -1.35 -18.49 17.36
CA VAL A 258 -0.69 -19.78 17.10
C VAL A 258 -1.42 -20.56 16.00
N ALA A 259 -2.76 -20.57 16.01
CA ALA A 259 -3.56 -21.24 14.99
C ALA A 259 -3.39 -20.60 13.59
N VAL A 260 -3.30 -19.27 13.50
CA VAL A 260 -3.03 -18.55 12.24
C VAL A 260 -1.68 -18.97 11.67
N ARG A 261 -0.65 -19.06 12.48
CA ARG A 261 0.67 -19.53 12.06
C ARG A 261 0.65 -20.99 11.62
N ALA A 262 -0.08 -21.84 12.35
CA ALA A 262 -0.18 -23.27 12.02
C ALA A 262 -0.82 -23.52 10.64
N GLU A 263 -1.72 -22.65 10.15
CA GLU A 263 -2.23 -22.75 8.78
C GLU A 263 -1.10 -22.53 7.76
N ALA A 264 -0.26 -21.52 7.93
CA ALA A 264 0.89 -21.31 7.03
C ALA A 264 1.86 -22.49 7.08
N ASP A 265 2.17 -23.03 8.26
CA ASP A 265 3.05 -24.18 8.40
C ASP A 265 2.46 -25.44 7.73
N HIS A 266 1.12 -25.57 7.68
CA HIS A 266 0.43 -26.68 7.03
C HIS A 266 0.45 -26.57 5.48
N TYR A 267 0.22 -25.37 4.95
CA TYR A 267 0.12 -25.14 3.49
C TYR A 267 1.45 -24.71 2.85
N GLY A 268 2.46 -24.34 3.64
CA GLY A 268 3.75 -23.87 3.13
C GLY A 268 3.66 -22.58 2.33
N ASP A 269 4.50 -22.43 1.33
CA ASP A 269 4.70 -21.19 0.56
C ASP A 269 3.46 -20.72 -0.24
N ILE A 270 2.41 -21.56 -0.34
CA ILE A 270 1.17 -21.16 -1.03
C ILE A 270 0.22 -20.36 -0.15
N LEU A 271 0.47 -20.26 1.16
CA LEU A 271 -0.32 -19.51 2.11
C LEU A 271 0.55 -18.63 3.00
N HIS A 272 0.41 -17.33 2.89
CA HIS A 272 1.01 -16.38 3.82
C HIS A 272 -0.02 -15.92 4.85
N THR A 273 0.37 -15.89 6.11
CA THR A 273 -0.52 -15.49 7.22
C THR A 273 0.14 -14.47 8.13
N SER A 274 -0.65 -13.59 8.71
CA SER A 274 -0.16 -12.68 9.74
C SER A 274 -1.23 -12.29 10.74
N VAL A 275 -0.78 -11.93 11.96
CA VAL A 275 -1.55 -11.14 12.93
C VAL A 275 -0.69 -9.91 13.22
N GLY A 276 -0.93 -8.83 12.48
CA GLY A 276 -0.08 -7.63 12.52
C GLY A 276 -0.39 -6.68 13.68
N ARG A 277 -1.59 -6.78 14.27
CA ARG A 277 -2.02 -5.90 15.37
C ARG A 277 -2.86 -6.67 16.36
N VAL A 278 -2.62 -6.42 17.65
CA VAL A 278 -3.41 -6.93 18.77
C VAL A 278 -3.74 -5.77 19.70
N GLU A 279 -5.00 -5.61 20.03
CA GLU A 279 -5.49 -4.61 21.00
C GLU A 279 -6.10 -5.32 22.18
N THR A 280 -5.81 -4.88 23.39
CA THR A 280 -6.28 -5.50 24.62
C THR A 280 -6.87 -4.48 25.57
N ALA A 281 -7.93 -4.87 26.31
CA ALA A 281 -8.53 -4.05 27.34
C ALA A 281 -8.99 -4.90 28.54
N PRO A 282 -8.74 -4.45 29.77
CA PRO A 282 -7.76 -3.43 30.11
C PRO A 282 -6.34 -3.96 29.90
N ASN A 283 -5.44 -3.19 29.37
CA ASN A 283 -4.04 -3.56 29.16
C ASN A 283 -3.27 -3.29 30.46
N SER A 284 -3.43 -4.17 31.45
CA SER A 284 -2.87 -4.02 32.79
C SER A 284 -2.31 -5.35 33.30
N PRO A 285 -1.09 -5.37 33.89
CA PRO A 285 -0.41 -6.60 34.28
C PRO A 285 -1.13 -7.38 35.42
N ASN A 286 -1.98 -6.74 36.20
CA ASN A 286 -2.65 -7.33 37.37
C ASN A 286 -4.12 -7.69 37.10
N VAL A 287 -4.55 -7.68 35.86
CA VAL A 287 -5.95 -7.87 35.46
C VAL A 287 -6.05 -8.94 34.37
N VAL A 288 -6.98 -9.88 34.51
CA VAL A 288 -7.39 -10.79 33.43
C VAL A 288 -8.04 -9.96 32.33
N THR A 289 -7.58 -10.10 31.10
CA THR A 289 -8.03 -9.30 29.96
C THR A 289 -9.46 -9.65 29.57
N SER A 290 -10.35 -8.66 29.56
CA SER A 290 -11.76 -8.84 29.19
C SER A 290 -12.05 -8.70 27.71
N LYS A 291 -11.17 -8.03 26.94
CA LYS A 291 -11.34 -7.86 25.49
C LYS A 291 -9.99 -7.95 24.79
N ALA A 292 -9.93 -8.74 23.72
CA ALA A 292 -8.77 -8.77 22.82
C ALA A 292 -9.25 -8.74 21.37
N THR A 293 -8.74 -7.80 20.58
CA THR A 293 -9.04 -7.65 19.15
C THR A 293 -7.80 -7.95 18.35
N LEU A 294 -7.92 -8.83 17.36
CA LEU A 294 -6.84 -9.24 16.46
C LEU A 294 -7.16 -8.79 15.03
N PHE A 295 -6.10 -8.37 14.31
CA PHE A 295 -6.13 -8.07 12.88
C PHE A 295 -5.37 -9.17 12.16
N ILE A 296 -6.12 -10.05 11.50
CA ILE A 296 -5.62 -11.28 10.86
C ILE A 296 -5.62 -11.10 9.35
N GLU A 297 -4.60 -11.60 8.68
CA GLU A 297 -4.56 -11.65 7.22
C GLU A 297 -4.11 -13.03 6.75
N PHE A 298 -4.78 -13.52 5.70
CA PHE A 298 -4.41 -14.69 4.92
C PHE A 298 -4.26 -14.25 3.47
N ARG A 299 -3.15 -14.61 2.82
CA ARG A 299 -2.90 -14.33 1.40
C ARG A 299 -2.53 -15.60 0.66
N SER A 300 -3.11 -15.80 -0.52
CA SER A 300 -2.80 -16.91 -1.41
C SER A 300 -3.12 -16.55 -2.86
N ALA A 301 -2.39 -17.15 -3.81
CA ALA A 301 -2.80 -17.18 -5.21
C ALA A 301 -3.99 -18.14 -5.44
N ASP A 302 -4.21 -19.10 -4.53
CA ASP A 302 -5.31 -20.04 -4.56
C ASP A 302 -6.53 -19.49 -3.80
N GLU A 303 -7.50 -18.94 -4.54
CA GLU A 303 -8.73 -18.40 -3.97
C GLU A 303 -9.64 -19.49 -3.38
N ALA A 304 -9.57 -20.74 -3.86
CA ALA A 304 -10.35 -21.83 -3.30
C ALA A 304 -9.84 -22.19 -1.91
N LEU A 305 -8.53 -22.16 -1.69
CA LEU A 305 -7.91 -22.31 -0.38
C LEU A 305 -8.38 -21.22 0.60
N LEU A 306 -8.37 -19.94 0.17
CA LEU A 306 -8.84 -18.85 1.04
C LEU A 306 -10.32 -19.00 1.41
N LYS A 307 -11.16 -19.44 0.48
CA LYS A 307 -12.57 -19.72 0.75
C LYS A 307 -12.75 -20.87 1.75
N GLN A 308 -12.00 -21.95 1.61
CA GLN A 308 -11.98 -23.05 2.55
C GLN A 308 -11.52 -22.60 3.95
N LEU A 309 -10.46 -21.78 4.02
CA LEU A 309 -9.96 -21.22 5.28
C LEU A 309 -10.98 -20.30 5.95
N GLN A 310 -11.76 -19.54 5.19
CA GLN A 310 -12.82 -18.69 5.74
C GLN A 310 -13.82 -19.52 6.58
N GLU A 311 -14.18 -20.70 6.13
CA GLU A 311 -15.11 -21.58 6.82
C GLU A 311 -14.43 -22.33 7.99
N SER A 312 -13.32 -23.01 7.71
CA SER A 312 -12.62 -23.86 8.70
C SER A 312 -12.01 -23.04 9.84
N PHE A 313 -11.44 -21.88 9.56
CA PHE A 313 -10.85 -21.02 10.58
C PHE A 313 -11.91 -20.31 11.44
N SER A 314 -13.08 -20.01 10.88
CA SER A 314 -14.24 -19.54 11.67
C SER A 314 -14.66 -20.56 12.72
N GLN A 315 -14.73 -21.84 12.35
CA GLN A 315 -15.01 -22.92 13.29
C GLN A 315 -13.91 -23.08 14.35
N LYS A 316 -12.64 -22.94 13.94
CA LYS A 316 -11.49 -22.98 14.85
C LYS A 316 -11.56 -21.85 15.90
N MET A 317 -11.91 -20.63 15.51
CA MET A 317 -12.12 -19.52 16.46
C MET A 317 -13.24 -19.79 17.45
N GLN A 318 -14.35 -20.38 17.01
CA GLN A 318 -15.45 -20.80 17.91
C GLN A 318 -14.96 -21.85 18.91
N SER A 319 -14.19 -22.83 18.49
CA SER A 319 -13.59 -23.84 19.35
C SER A 319 -12.61 -23.22 20.38
N ILE A 320 -11.82 -22.24 19.98
CA ILE A 320 -10.92 -21.50 20.89
C ILE A 320 -11.74 -20.73 21.92
N ALA A 321 -12.80 -20.05 21.50
CA ALA A 321 -13.68 -19.30 22.38
C ALA A 321 -14.35 -20.24 23.44
N GLN A 322 -14.82 -21.41 23.04
CA GLN A 322 -15.37 -22.42 23.95
C GLN A 322 -14.30 -22.90 24.95
N MET A 323 -13.09 -23.22 24.49
CA MET A 323 -11.98 -23.68 25.33
C MET A 323 -11.58 -22.65 26.40
N THR A 324 -11.64 -21.38 26.06
CA THR A 324 -11.24 -20.25 26.92
C THR A 324 -12.43 -19.62 27.66
N ALA A 325 -13.63 -20.19 27.51
CA ALA A 325 -14.89 -19.67 28.04
C ALA A 325 -15.15 -18.19 27.65
N THR A 326 -14.72 -17.77 26.47
CA THR A 326 -14.91 -16.41 25.93
C THR A 326 -15.99 -16.40 24.85
N ASP A 327 -16.47 -15.21 24.48
CA ASP A 327 -17.29 -15.00 23.31
C ASP A 327 -16.39 -14.50 22.16
N VAL A 328 -16.71 -14.86 20.91
CA VAL A 328 -15.96 -14.41 19.73
C VAL A 328 -16.89 -13.77 18.72
N SER A 329 -16.47 -12.64 18.17
CA SER A 329 -17.12 -11.96 17.04
C SER A 329 -16.16 -11.73 15.91
N LEU A 330 -16.65 -11.86 14.67
CA LEU A 330 -15.99 -11.39 13.46
C LEU A 330 -16.54 -9.99 13.16
N ASP A 331 -15.80 -8.94 13.57
CA ASP A 331 -16.28 -7.57 13.50
C ASP A 331 -16.20 -7.01 12.09
N ARG A 332 -15.15 -7.41 11.33
CA ARG A 332 -14.95 -7.05 9.93
C ARG A 332 -14.36 -8.23 9.17
N ALA A 333 -14.86 -8.43 7.96
CA ALA A 333 -14.29 -9.33 6.99
C ALA A 333 -14.17 -8.60 5.65
N HIS A 334 -12.97 -8.57 5.11
CA HIS A 334 -12.70 -7.99 3.80
C HIS A 334 -11.98 -9.02 2.94
N TYR A 335 -12.55 -9.34 1.80
CA TYR A 335 -11.95 -10.22 0.80
C TYR A 335 -11.55 -9.39 -0.42
N ARG A 336 -10.28 -9.45 -0.80
CA ARG A 336 -9.76 -8.91 -2.04
C ARG A 336 -9.46 -10.08 -2.97
N PRO A 337 -10.12 -10.19 -4.12
CA PRO A 337 -9.85 -11.25 -5.07
C PRO A 337 -8.45 -11.10 -5.69
N ARG A 338 -7.94 -12.19 -6.24
CA ARG A 338 -6.79 -12.19 -7.12
C ARG A 338 -7.06 -11.29 -8.33
N GLN A 339 -6.08 -10.49 -8.71
CA GLN A 339 -6.20 -9.62 -9.88
C GLN A 339 -5.08 -9.94 -10.85
N GLN A 340 -5.44 -10.15 -12.11
CA GLN A 340 -4.48 -10.22 -13.19
C GLN A 340 -4.21 -8.82 -13.72
N LEU A 341 -2.94 -8.50 -13.95
CA LEU A 341 -2.52 -7.28 -14.58
C LEU A 341 -2.60 -7.42 -16.11
N ASP A 342 -2.58 -6.30 -16.82
CA ASP A 342 -2.68 -6.28 -18.26
C ASP A 342 -1.50 -7.04 -18.90
N ALA A 343 -1.82 -8.08 -19.68
CA ALA A 343 -0.82 -8.98 -20.24
C ALA A 343 0.05 -8.30 -21.31
N ASP A 344 -0.54 -7.40 -22.11
CA ASP A 344 0.19 -6.70 -23.17
C ASP A 344 1.17 -5.68 -22.58
N LEU A 345 0.76 -4.95 -21.55
CA LEU A 345 1.65 -4.04 -20.80
C LEU A 345 2.74 -4.81 -20.08
N SER A 346 2.43 -5.94 -19.45
CA SER A 346 3.42 -6.78 -18.76
C SER A 346 4.47 -7.31 -19.76
N GLN A 347 4.04 -7.79 -20.92
CA GLN A 347 4.95 -8.22 -21.99
C GLN A 347 5.79 -7.07 -22.54
N LEU A 348 5.19 -5.88 -22.70
CA LEU A 348 5.92 -4.69 -23.14
C LEU A 348 7.02 -4.32 -22.15
N VAL A 349 6.73 -4.29 -20.85
CA VAL A 349 7.73 -4.00 -19.80
C VAL A 349 8.86 -5.02 -19.81
N LEU A 350 8.53 -6.32 -19.92
CA LEU A 350 9.50 -7.40 -19.99
C LEU A 350 10.42 -7.27 -21.22
N ALA A 351 9.84 -6.98 -22.38
CA ALA A 351 10.58 -6.77 -23.63
C ALA A 351 11.52 -5.56 -23.54
N GLN A 352 11.06 -4.45 -22.93
CA GLN A 352 11.88 -3.25 -22.76
C GLN A 352 13.03 -3.48 -21.76
N ALA A 353 12.79 -4.16 -20.63
CA ALA A 353 13.84 -4.54 -19.69
C ALA A 353 14.92 -5.37 -20.40
N THR A 354 14.53 -6.34 -21.21
CA THR A 354 15.45 -7.18 -22.01
C THR A 354 16.23 -6.35 -23.04
N ALA A 355 15.57 -5.43 -23.75
CA ALA A 355 16.22 -4.55 -24.74
C ALA A 355 17.24 -3.58 -24.10
N LEU A 356 17.07 -3.25 -22.82
CA LEU A 356 18.01 -2.47 -22.02
C LEU A 356 19.16 -3.32 -21.44
N GLY A 357 19.17 -4.63 -21.68
CA GLY A 357 20.17 -5.55 -21.13
C GLY A 357 19.97 -5.88 -19.65
N LEU A 358 18.78 -5.62 -19.09
CA LEU A 358 18.43 -5.96 -17.72
C LEU A 358 17.95 -7.40 -17.63
N SER A 359 18.39 -8.13 -16.59
CA SER A 359 17.85 -9.46 -16.31
C SER A 359 16.46 -9.33 -15.70
N ALA A 360 15.43 -9.82 -16.42
CA ALA A 360 14.04 -9.71 -16.01
C ALA A 360 13.36 -11.06 -15.94
N MET A 361 12.26 -11.13 -15.18
CA MET A 361 11.34 -12.28 -15.12
C MET A 361 9.90 -11.78 -14.91
N PRO A 362 8.88 -12.56 -15.33
CA PRO A 362 7.49 -12.33 -14.97
C PRO A 362 7.25 -12.72 -13.51
#